data_9051d60df56a4a8d96d44065f46edf09
#
_entry.id   9051d60df56a4a8d96d44065f46edf09
#
_cell.length_a   1.000
_cell.length_b   1.000
_cell.length_c   1.000
_cell.angle_alpha   90.00
_cell.angle_beta   90.00
_cell.angle_gamma   90.00
#
_symmetry.space_group_name_H-M   'P 1'
#
loop_
_entity.id
_entity.type
_entity.pdbx_description
1 polymer ?
#
loop_
_entity_poly.entity_id
_entity_poly.type
_entity_poly.pdbx_seq_one_letter_code
_entity_poly.pdbx_strand_id
1 'polypeptide(L)'
;MKRLYTLSTVLFATLIANTTLGQTGPKVRFTGGARSIISNADIQVNDTIPDKTTAKKAVGGYALVDLGFNISPNKNTEILGMIRINNKYGGFYGAGVAFDVRQLWVKGIIADVVRYQLGDINLKQTPFTLYNHNEDQLISQPGVFQLQRDIVNYETFYKSNTWRQQGLSLDWGLQFNKFVKELNVNAYLTRMNATNFGNVQDRLFGGTTVDLMQSNHFSIAYNLAALFDVKGTALDTNVFSNIVNTMTFRYNNKIGKLNAQLQGEFGNSRYHYTIDTTAPTLTDFFMNPTFTLSPENKQWEAELGYLNVGPDFRSPGAQSKRVDYNAQPNFFNRYKQTQADRPLNYGDIINNSQLYSTGINPKLMAYNPLINNVLPYGQATFNRQGLYLKGKYNTQNEVIQSEFSHHQLKEIRGQGTSALKSFMMTRLQLGANLGKYLHWDRIAKISASACYQSTQRTGQYAFESVDLTSLQAGMGAEFEILPSMDLMIGYTALQGNGNDLVSDRNGFTEVIDFSKYNVDLNQTVTAAGIRFRFGEKAYLTALYQQSNYQDKIHAYNNYKINHWMVIYNMTF
;
A
#
# COMPACT_ATOMS: atom_id res chain seq x y z
N MET A 1 -24.16 -37.99 4.78
CA MET A 1 -24.09 -37.24 3.51
C MET A 1 -25.46 -36.77 2.99
N LYS A 2 -26.50 -37.58 2.86
CA LYS A 2 -27.84 -37.10 2.40
C LYS A 2 -28.44 -35.94 3.21
N ARG A 3 -28.21 -35.84 4.53
CA ARG A 3 -28.75 -34.75 5.37
C ARG A 3 -28.03 -33.42 5.20
N LEU A 4 -26.77 -33.39 4.75
CA LEU A 4 -26.04 -32.15 4.47
C LEU A 4 -26.50 -31.49 3.15
N TYR A 5 -26.81 -32.31 2.14
CA TYR A 5 -27.34 -31.81 0.87
C TYR A 5 -28.73 -31.23 1.00
N THR A 6 -29.58 -31.84 1.86
CA THR A 6 -30.92 -31.30 2.14
C THR A 6 -30.86 -29.98 2.90
N LEU A 7 -29.90 -29.80 3.81
CA LEU A 7 -29.75 -28.54 4.55
C LEU A 7 -29.26 -27.41 3.65
N SER A 8 -28.29 -27.67 2.74
CA SER A 8 -27.78 -26.68 1.79
C SER A 8 -28.84 -26.31 0.74
N THR A 9 -29.62 -27.26 0.26
CA THR A 9 -30.69 -27.00 -0.73
C THR A 9 -31.86 -26.25 -0.11
N VAL A 10 -32.22 -26.53 1.13
CA VAL A 10 -33.27 -25.79 1.86
C VAL A 10 -32.81 -24.37 2.19
N LEU A 11 -31.55 -24.19 2.59
CA LEU A 11 -30.99 -22.85 2.83
C LEU A 11 -30.95 -22.00 1.54
N PHE A 12 -30.60 -22.62 0.41
CA PHE A 12 -30.57 -21.96 -0.90
C PHE A 12 -31.98 -21.65 -1.42
N ALA A 13 -32.93 -22.57 -1.22
CA ALA A 13 -34.32 -22.39 -1.63
C ALA A 13 -35.07 -21.33 -0.79
N THR A 14 -34.79 -21.24 0.50
CA THR A 14 -35.36 -20.19 1.36
C THR A 14 -34.77 -18.82 1.07
N LEU A 15 -33.53 -18.73 0.62
CA LEU A 15 -32.90 -17.48 0.17
C LEU A 15 -33.50 -16.97 -1.16
N ILE A 16 -33.85 -17.86 -2.08
CA ILE A 16 -34.45 -17.49 -3.38
C ILE A 16 -35.94 -17.14 -3.22
N ALA A 17 -36.69 -17.79 -2.33
CA ALA A 17 -38.11 -17.55 -2.12
C ALA A 17 -38.42 -16.14 -1.56
N ASN A 18 -37.47 -15.52 -0.86
CA ASN A 18 -37.65 -14.17 -0.30
C ASN A 18 -37.42 -13.02 -1.30
N THR A 19 -36.98 -13.31 -2.52
CA THR A 19 -36.71 -12.26 -3.54
C THR A 19 -37.94 -11.86 -4.37
N THR A 20 -39.09 -12.55 -4.22
CA THR A 20 -40.27 -12.34 -5.07
C THR A 20 -41.41 -11.59 -4.40
N LEU A 21 -41.33 -11.30 -3.11
CA LEU A 21 -42.39 -10.51 -2.44
C LEU A 21 -41.85 -9.09 -2.24
N GLY A 22 -42.47 -8.14 -2.93
CA GLY A 22 -42.21 -6.70 -2.80
C GLY A 22 -42.50 -6.19 -1.39
N GLN A 23 -41.63 -6.47 -0.45
CA GLN A 23 -41.77 -6.14 0.96
C GLN A 23 -40.76 -5.10 1.44
N THR A 24 -41.24 -4.28 2.35
CA THR A 24 -40.49 -3.40 3.25
C THR A 24 -39.55 -4.15 4.23
N GLY A 25 -39.17 -5.38 3.92
CA GLY A 25 -38.24 -6.22 4.70
C GLY A 25 -36.76 -5.90 4.47
N PRO A 26 -35.86 -6.48 5.25
CA PRO A 26 -34.43 -6.24 5.14
C PRO A 26 -33.94 -6.59 3.71
N LYS A 27 -33.25 -5.64 3.08
CA LYS A 27 -32.64 -5.87 1.77
C LYS A 27 -31.33 -6.66 1.97
N VAL A 28 -31.22 -7.80 1.31
CA VAL A 28 -30.01 -8.60 1.29
C VAL A 28 -29.39 -8.53 -0.10
N ARG A 29 -28.11 -8.16 -0.19
CA ARG A 29 -27.33 -8.24 -1.42
C ARG A 29 -26.20 -9.20 -1.22
N PHE A 30 -25.96 -10.03 -2.22
CA PHE A 30 -24.80 -10.88 -2.30
C PHE A 30 -23.73 -10.17 -3.13
N THR A 31 -22.52 -10.16 -2.64
CA THR A 31 -21.35 -9.64 -3.33
C THR A 31 -20.19 -10.59 -3.12
N GLY A 32 -19.22 -10.58 -3.99
CA GLY A 32 -18.08 -11.44 -3.76
C GLY A 32 -17.23 -11.67 -4.98
N GLY A 33 -16.46 -12.73 -4.93
CA GLY A 33 -15.63 -13.14 -6.05
C GLY A 33 -15.15 -14.57 -5.90
N ALA A 34 -14.84 -15.16 -7.01
CA ALA A 34 -14.20 -16.46 -7.10
C ALA A 34 -12.86 -16.33 -7.79
N ARG A 35 -11.85 -16.99 -7.28
CA ARG A 35 -10.52 -17.04 -7.88
C ARG A 35 -9.94 -18.43 -7.78
N SER A 36 -9.34 -18.88 -8.87
CA SER A 36 -8.55 -20.10 -8.90
C SER A 36 -7.21 -19.80 -9.55
N ILE A 37 -6.15 -20.26 -8.93
CA ILE A 37 -4.78 -20.14 -9.46
C ILE A 37 -4.17 -21.52 -9.50
N ILE A 38 -3.61 -21.87 -10.64
CA ILE A 38 -2.72 -23.02 -10.82
C ILE A 38 -1.39 -22.47 -11.28
N SER A 39 -0.32 -22.89 -10.63
CA SER A 39 1.02 -22.38 -10.92
C SER A 39 2.07 -23.47 -10.90
N ASN A 40 3.11 -23.28 -11.70
CA ASN A 40 4.31 -24.10 -11.71
C ASN A 40 5.52 -23.18 -11.84
N ALA A 41 6.42 -23.25 -10.88
CA ALA A 41 7.67 -22.51 -10.87
C ALA A 41 8.86 -23.45 -10.97
N ASP A 42 9.83 -23.06 -11.79
CA ASP A 42 11.16 -23.66 -11.89
C ASP A 42 12.19 -22.67 -11.36
N ILE A 43 12.91 -23.07 -10.31
CA ILE A 43 13.83 -22.21 -9.58
C ILE A 43 15.26 -22.66 -9.86
N GLN A 44 16.05 -21.75 -10.41
CA GLN A 44 17.47 -21.94 -10.66
C GLN A 44 18.22 -21.00 -9.73
N VAL A 45 19.11 -21.56 -8.94
CA VAL A 45 19.93 -20.83 -7.96
C VAL A 45 21.41 -21.07 -8.22
N ASN A 46 22.19 -20.06 -7.90
CA ASN A 46 23.64 -20.18 -7.94
C ASN A 46 24.13 -20.75 -6.60
N ASP A 47 23.83 -22.04 -6.37
CA ASP A 47 24.18 -22.69 -5.11
C ASP A 47 25.59 -23.24 -5.18
N THR A 48 26.44 -22.84 -4.22
CA THR A 48 27.79 -23.41 -4.02
C THR A 48 27.76 -24.76 -3.33
N ILE A 49 26.62 -25.19 -2.81
CA ILE A 49 26.42 -26.50 -2.19
C ILE A 49 25.54 -27.35 -3.12
N PRO A 50 26.13 -28.17 -3.99
CA PRO A 50 25.34 -29.04 -4.84
C PRO A 50 24.52 -30.03 -4.02
N ASP A 51 23.26 -30.15 -4.33
CA ASP A 51 22.36 -31.26 -3.99
C ASP A 51 21.65 -31.30 -2.66
N LYS A 52 21.67 -30.30 -1.79
CA LYS A 52 21.16 -30.72 -0.47
C LYS A 52 19.80 -30.23 -0.03
N THR A 53 19.14 -29.20 -0.58
CA THR A 53 17.93 -28.76 0.15
C THR A 53 16.87 -28.00 -0.64
N THR A 54 17.01 -27.78 -1.91
CA THR A 54 16.09 -26.88 -2.61
C THR A 54 15.18 -27.61 -3.58
N ALA A 55 13.88 -27.52 -3.34
CA ALA A 55 12.91 -27.85 -4.37
C ALA A 55 13.10 -26.91 -5.56
N LYS A 56 13.73 -27.42 -6.63
CA LYS A 56 13.96 -26.68 -7.87
C LYS A 56 12.66 -26.45 -8.66
N LYS A 57 11.59 -27.15 -8.31
CA LYS A 57 10.28 -27.05 -8.94
C LYS A 57 9.19 -26.98 -7.86
N ALA A 58 8.26 -26.06 -8.03
CA ALA A 58 7.10 -25.93 -7.16
C ALA A 58 5.84 -25.90 -8.01
N VAL A 59 4.95 -26.84 -7.76
CA VAL A 59 3.59 -26.86 -8.30
C VAL A 59 2.66 -26.48 -7.17
N GLY A 60 1.79 -25.52 -7.40
CA GLY A 60 0.88 -25.06 -6.38
C GLY A 60 -0.38 -24.47 -6.98
N GLY A 61 -1.26 -24.08 -6.09
CA GLY A 61 -2.47 -23.40 -6.46
C GLY A 61 -3.54 -23.51 -5.40
N TYR A 62 -4.63 -22.82 -5.66
CA TYR A 62 -5.81 -22.83 -4.80
C TYR A 62 -7.05 -22.42 -5.59
N ALA A 63 -8.20 -22.79 -5.06
CA ALA A 63 -9.47 -22.18 -5.40
C ALA A 63 -10.04 -21.49 -4.16
N LEU A 64 -10.55 -20.27 -4.31
CA LEU A 64 -11.23 -19.57 -3.25
C LEU A 64 -12.51 -18.92 -3.75
N VAL A 65 -13.45 -18.77 -2.84
CA VAL A 65 -14.68 -18.00 -3.03
C VAL A 65 -14.87 -17.10 -1.82
N ASP A 66 -15.00 -15.82 -2.05
CA ASP A 66 -15.41 -14.83 -1.05
C ASP A 66 -16.89 -14.53 -1.24
N LEU A 67 -17.70 -14.81 -0.22
CA LEU A 67 -19.13 -14.57 -0.19
C LEU A 67 -19.45 -13.47 0.80
N GLY A 68 -19.88 -12.32 0.31
CA GLY A 68 -20.30 -11.19 1.10
C GLY A 68 -21.83 -11.12 1.20
N PHE A 69 -22.32 -10.99 2.41
CA PHE A 69 -23.72 -10.79 2.75
C PHE A 69 -23.88 -9.35 3.24
N ASN A 70 -24.43 -8.51 2.39
CA ASN A 70 -24.73 -7.14 2.76
C ASN A 70 -26.22 -7.05 3.11
N ILE A 71 -26.52 -6.83 4.38
CA ILE A 71 -27.86 -6.80 4.94
C ILE A 71 -28.18 -5.38 5.37
N SER A 72 -29.27 -4.82 4.86
CA SER A 72 -29.83 -3.55 5.30
C SER A 72 -31.13 -3.80 6.07
N PRO A 73 -31.05 -3.96 7.43
CA PRO A 73 -32.21 -4.22 8.26
C PRO A 73 -33.23 -3.09 8.21
N ASN A 74 -32.74 -1.87 8.04
CA ASN A 74 -33.53 -0.65 7.89
C ASN A 74 -32.77 0.36 7.00
N LYS A 75 -33.34 1.55 6.79
CA LYS A 75 -32.76 2.59 5.92
C LYS A 75 -31.42 3.16 6.47
N ASN A 76 -31.23 3.08 7.76
CA ASN A 76 -30.14 3.75 8.48
C ASN A 76 -29.03 2.78 8.94
N THR A 77 -29.16 1.48 8.67
CA THR A 77 -28.19 0.47 9.15
C THR A 77 -27.85 -0.48 8.01
N GLU A 78 -26.57 -0.78 7.88
CA GLU A 78 -26.04 -1.74 6.93
C GLU A 78 -25.00 -2.63 7.63
N ILE A 79 -25.06 -3.92 7.38
CA ILE A 79 -24.20 -4.95 7.97
C ILE A 79 -23.55 -5.71 6.82
N LEU A 80 -22.23 -5.85 6.83
CA LEU A 80 -21.51 -6.75 5.93
C LEU A 80 -20.84 -7.85 6.72
N GLY A 81 -21.12 -9.09 6.34
CA GLY A 81 -20.29 -10.25 6.67
C GLY A 81 -19.73 -10.84 5.38
N MET A 82 -18.43 -11.07 5.31
CA MET A 82 -17.78 -11.74 4.18
C MET A 82 -17.06 -12.99 4.68
N ILE A 83 -17.44 -14.13 4.14
CA ILE A 83 -16.86 -15.44 4.45
C ILE A 83 -16.00 -15.86 3.26
N ARG A 84 -14.81 -16.32 3.54
CA ARG A 84 -13.91 -16.96 2.58
C ARG A 84 -13.98 -18.45 2.71
N ILE A 85 -14.16 -19.12 1.59
CA ILE A 85 -13.95 -20.57 1.43
C ILE A 85 -12.69 -20.71 0.59
N ASN A 86 -11.66 -21.32 1.11
CA ASN A 86 -10.38 -21.52 0.43
C ASN A 86 -10.01 -22.99 0.43
N ASN A 87 -9.59 -23.49 -0.73
CA ASN A 87 -9.10 -24.85 -0.89
C ASN A 87 -7.76 -24.83 -1.64
N LYS A 88 -6.69 -25.25 -0.98
CA LYS A 88 -5.38 -25.43 -1.62
C LYS A 88 -5.37 -26.73 -2.44
N TYR A 89 -4.81 -26.66 -3.65
CA TYR A 89 -4.63 -27.85 -4.46
C TYR A 89 -3.48 -28.70 -3.88
N GLY A 90 -3.68 -30.02 -3.81
CA GLY A 90 -2.66 -30.94 -3.32
C GLY A 90 -3.18 -32.06 -2.42
N GLY A 91 -4.48 -32.15 -2.22
CA GLY A 91 -5.12 -33.23 -1.45
C GLY A 91 -6.19 -33.98 -2.26
N PHE A 92 -6.18 -35.29 -2.19
CA PHE A 92 -7.31 -36.11 -2.58
C PHE A 92 -8.37 -35.95 -1.47
N TYR A 93 -9.64 -35.78 -1.79
CA TYR A 93 -10.75 -35.62 -0.83
C TYR A 93 -10.88 -34.26 -0.14
N GLY A 94 -10.35 -33.18 -0.73
CA GLY A 94 -10.58 -31.83 -0.18
C GLY A 94 -9.96 -31.59 1.19
N ALA A 95 -8.92 -32.34 1.53
CA ALA A 95 -8.10 -32.04 2.69
C ALA A 95 -7.49 -30.65 2.52
N GLY A 96 -7.89 -29.69 3.36
CA GLY A 96 -7.38 -28.32 3.30
C GLY A 96 -8.41 -27.25 2.96
N VAL A 97 -9.71 -27.57 2.94
CA VAL A 97 -10.74 -26.53 2.88
C VAL A 97 -10.73 -25.73 4.18
N ALA A 98 -10.44 -24.44 4.08
CA ALA A 98 -10.49 -23.51 5.20
C ALA A 98 -11.67 -22.54 5.02
N PHE A 99 -12.26 -22.17 6.16
CA PHE A 99 -13.31 -21.16 6.25
C PHE A 99 -12.80 -20.03 7.13
N ASP A 100 -12.81 -18.83 6.60
CA ASP A 100 -12.35 -17.64 7.31
C ASP A 100 -13.39 -16.53 7.20
N VAL A 101 -13.55 -15.75 8.27
CA VAL A 101 -14.27 -14.48 8.22
C VAL A 101 -13.31 -13.41 7.68
N ARG A 102 -13.50 -13.04 6.43
CA ARG A 102 -12.63 -12.08 5.78
C ARG A 102 -12.93 -10.64 6.18
N GLN A 103 -14.21 -10.33 6.38
CA GLN A 103 -14.67 -8.98 6.73
C GLN A 103 -15.93 -9.04 7.56
N LEU A 104 -16.01 -8.17 8.57
CA LEU A 104 -17.22 -7.98 9.36
C LEU A 104 -17.32 -6.54 9.83
N TRP A 105 -18.41 -5.86 9.46
CA TRP A 105 -18.68 -4.51 9.95
C TRP A 105 -20.17 -4.20 9.97
N VAL A 106 -20.51 -3.26 10.83
CA VAL A 106 -21.83 -2.61 10.91
C VAL A 106 -21.62 -1.13 10.74
N LYS A 107 -22.36 -0.50 9.85
CA LYS A 107 -22.38 0.96 9.69
C LYS A 107 -23.80 1.47 9.66
N GLY A 108 -23.97 2.73 10.05
CA GLY A 108 -25.28 3.35 10.02
C GLY A 108 -25.23 4.83 10.31
N ILE A 109 -26.44 5.41 10.49
CA ILE A 109 -26.64 6.81 10.81
C ILE A 109 -27.54 6.90 12.05
N ILE A 110 -27.12 7.65 13.05
CA ILE A 110 -27.86 7.93 14.27
C ILE A 110 -28.41 9.34 14.17
N ALA A 111 -29.72 9.48 14.42
CA ALA A 111 -30.44 10.76 14.41
C ALA A 111 -30.23 11.59 13.12
N ASP A 112 -30.02 10.92 11.99
CA ASP A 112 -29.75 11.50 10.66
C ASP A 112 -28.53 12.43 10.60
N VAL A 113 -27.68 12.44 11.62
CA VAL A 113 -26.54 13.35 11.77
C VAL A 113 -25.22 12.60 11.89
N VAL A 114 -25.13 11.61 12.78
CA VAL A 114 -23.88 10.92 13.10
C VAL A 114 -23.81 9.60 12.33
N ARG A 115 -22.84 9.48 11.42
CA ARG A 115 -22.50 8.21 10.77
C ARG A 115 -21.55 7.45 11.68
N TYR A 116 -21.77 6.17 11.81
CA TYR A 116 -20.87 5.29 12.56
C TYR A 116 -20.51 4.04 11.76
N GLN A 117 -19.34 3.49 12.05
CA GLN A 117 -18.90 2.19 11.56
C GLN A 117 -18.17 1.45 12.68
N LEU A 118 -18.58 0.20 12.93
CA LEU A 118 -18.01 -0.72 13.91
C LEU A 118 -17.46 -1.96 13.21
N GLY A 119 -16.37 -2.51 13.70
CA GLY A 119 -15.71 -3.70 13.13
C GLY A 119 -14.59 -3.31 12.20
N ASP A 120 -14.54 -3.88 10.99
CA ASP A 120 -13.52 -3.57 10.00
C ASP A 120 -13.73 -2.19 9.37
N ILE A 121 -12.73 -1.33 9.48
CA ILE A 121 -12.78 0.06 9.03
C ILE A 121 -11.58 0.33 8.13
N ASN A 122 -11.78 1.03 7.03
CA ASN A 122 -10.70 1.55 6.20
C ASN A 122 -10.47 3.02 6.55
N LEU A 123 -9.35 3.31 7.19
CA LEU A 123 -9.02 4.62 7.69
C LEU A 123 -7.90 5.27 6.87
N LYS A 124 -8.01 6.58 6.70
CA LYS A 124 -7.03 7.44 6.06
C LYS A 124 -7.22 8.87 6.56
N GLN A 125 -6.14 9.55 6.86
CA GLN A 125 -6.12 10.99 7.14
C GLN A 125 -5.16 11.69 6.15
N THR A 126 -4.06 12.21 6.65
CA THR A 126 -3.07 12.93 5.85
C THR A 126 -1.82 12.08 5.61
N PRO A 127 -0.97 12.43 4.63
CA PRO A 127 0.32 11.77 4.42
C PRO A 127 1.25 11.77 5.63
N PHE A 128 1.01 12.64 6.64
CA PHE A 128 1.85 12.76 7.83
C PHE A 128 1.23 12.13 9.09
N THR A 129 -0.03 11.71 9.06
CA THR A 129 -0.74 11.12 10.22
C THR A 129 -1.08 9.66 10.02
N LEU A 130 -2.08 9.35 9.20
CA LEU A 130 -2.51 7.98 8.89
C LEU A 130 -2.63 7.81 7.38
N TYR A 131 -1.65 7.13 6.80
CA TYR A 131 -1.55 6.98 5.36
C TYR A 131 -0.78 5.72 4.98
N ASN A 132 -1.39 4.86 4.17
CA ASN A 132 -0.72 3.68 3.64
C ASN A 132 0.02 4.06 2.36
N HIS A 133 1.28 4.45 2.49
CA HIS A 133 2.09 4.79 1.34
C HIS A 133 2.42 3.54 0.51
N ASN A 134 2.06 3.58 -0.77
CA ASN A 134 2.39 2.56 -1.74
C ASN A 134 3.27 3.16 -2.85
N GLU A 135 4.53 2.82 -2.83
CA GLU A 135 5.52 3.31 -3.79
C GLU A 135 5.34 2.74 -5.19
N ASP A 136 4.64 1.61 -5.25
CA ASP A 136 4.37 0.92 -6.50
C ASP A 136 3.14 1.46 -7.23
N GLN A 137 2.54 2.54 -6.75
CA GLN A 137 1.43 3.17 -7.45
C GLN A 137 1.91 3.74 -8.78
N LEU A 138 1.48 3.09 -9.84
CA LEU A 138 1.67 3.53 -11.21
C LEU A 138 0.32 3.97 -11.77
N ILE A 139 0.27 5.07 -12.51
CA ILE A 139 -0.95 5.56 -13.18
C ILE A 139 -1.44 4.53 -14.19
N SER A 140 -0.49 3.92 -14.89
CA SER A 140 -0.76 2.88 -15.86
C SER A 140 0.28 1.78 -15.71
N GLN A 141 -0.17 0.58 -15.50
CA GLN A 141 0.68 -0.60 -15.39
C GLN A 141 0.47 -1.52 -16.58
N PRO A 142 1.50 -2.28 -16.98
CA PRO A 142 1.31 -3.38 -17.90
C PRO A 142 0.23 -4.34 -17.40
N GLY A 143 -0.76 -4.65 -18.24
CA GLY A 143 -1.90 -5.49 -17.87
C GLY A 143 -1.49 -6.85 -17.29
N VAL A 144 -0.36 -7.40 -17.74
CA VAL A 144 0.19 -8.66 -17.25
C VAL A 144 0.62 -8.59 -15.78
N PHE A 145 1.07 -7.45 -15.28
CA PHE A 145 1.45 -7.24 -13.88
C PHE A 145 0.31 -6.71 -13.04
N GLN A 146 -0.62 -5.97 -13.65
CA GLN A 146 -1.77 -5.37 -12.95
C GLN A 146 -2.61 -6.44 -12.24
N LEU A 147 -2.90 -7.55 -12.93
CA LEU A 147 -3.66 -8.65 -12.36
C LEU A 147 -3.07 -9.17 -11.03
N GLN A 148 -1.76 -9.33 -10.99
CA GLN A 148 -1.09 -9.84 -9.78
C GLN A 148 -1.09 -8.81 -8.66
N ARG A 149 -0.93 -7.53 -8.99
CA ARG A 149 -1.04 -6.44 -8.02
C ARG A 149 -2.45 -6.31 -7.46
N ASP A 150 -3.46 -6.48 -8.30
CA ASP A 150 -4.86 -6.46 -7.88
C ASP A 150 -5.13 -7.59 -6.89
N ILE A 151 -4.60 -8.79 -7.15
CA ILE A 151 -4.67 -9.91 -6.22
C ILE A 151 -4.01 -9.56 -4.89
N VAL A 152 -2.78 -9.06 -4.90
CA VAL A 152 -2.06 -8.67 -3.69
C VAL A 152 -2.80 -7.56 -2.93
N ASN A 153 -3.26 -6.53 -3.63
CA ASN A 153 -4.01 -5.43 -3.01
C ASN A 153 -5.31 -5.92 -2.38
N TYR A 154 -6.01 -6.83 -3.05
CA TYR A 154 -7.19 -7.46 -2.51
C TYR A 154 -6.89 -8.29 -1.26
N GLU A 155 -5.84 -9.13 -1.29
CA GLU A 155 -5.44 -9.96 -0.16
C GLU A 155 -4.95 -9.16 1.05
N THR A 156 -4.30 -8.03 0.82
CA THR A 156 -3.77 -7.16 1.88
C THR A 156 -4.74 -6.04 2.28
N PHE A 157 -5.96 -6.05 1.74
CA PHE A 157 -6.96 -5.00 1.97
C PHE A 157 -6.48 -3.59 1.61
N TYR A 158 -5.53 -3.49 0.68
CA TYR A 158 -5.06 -2.20 0.23
C TYR A 158 -6.09 -1.52 -0.67
N LYS A 159 -6.53 -0.34 -0.29
CA LYS A 159 -7.47 0.47 -1.06
C LYS A 159 -7.15 1.96 -0.89
N SER A 160 -6.75 2.61 -1.97
CA SER A 160 -6.62 4.08 -2.01
C SER A 160 -5.83 4.68 -0.82
N ASN A 161 -4.70 4.10 -0.48
CA ASN A 161 -3.83 4.52 0.63
C ASN A 161 -4.48 4.44 2.02
N THR A 162 -5.51 3.59 2.19
CA THR A 162 -6.12 3.35 3.49
C THR A 162 -5.41 2.24 4.26
N TRP A 163 -5.53 2.27 5.58
CA TRP A 163 -5.24 1.16 6.45
C TRP A 163 -6.54 0.51 6.92
N ARG A 164 -6.66 -0.80 6.74
CA ARG A 164 -7.72 -1.57 7.38
C ARG A 164 -7.38 -1.81 8.84
N GLN A 165 -8.29 -1.44 9.73
CA GLN A 165 -8.18 -1.62 11.17
C GLN A 165 -9.52 -2.12 11.75
N GLN A 166 -9.53 -2.56 13.00
CA GLN A 166 -10.73 -3.00 13.69
C GLN A 166 -11.04 -2.09 14.88
N GLY A 167 -12.25 -1.53 14.90
CA GLY A 167 -12.66 -0.61 15.93
C GLY A 167 -13.94 0.15 15.62
N LEU A 168 -13.98 1.42 16.02
CA LEU A 168 -15.10 2.34 15.83
C LEU A 168 -14.62 3.56 15.03
N SER A 169 -15.44 4.00 14.09
CA SER A 169 -15.33 5.31 13.43
C SER A 169 -16.66 6.06 13.52
N LEU A 170 -16.58 7.36 13.73
CA LEU A 170 -17.70 8.29 13.81
C LEU A 170 -17.43 9.46 12.87
N ASP A 171 -18.44 9.84 12.09
CA ASP A 171 -18.43 11.01 11.22
C ASP A 171 -19.66 11.85 11.46
N TRP A 172 -19.49 13.14 11.62
CA TRP A 172 -20.62 14.07 11.61
C TRP A 172 -20.25 15.40 10.98
N GLY A 173 -21.23 16.05 10.37
CA GLY A 173 -21.07 17.33 9.70
C GLY A 173 -22.18 18.29 10.07
N LEU A 174 -21.80 19.54 10.22
CA LEU A 174 -22.71 20.64 10.47
C LEU A 174 -22.56 21.67 9.35
N GLN A 175 -23.69 22.17 8.83
CA GLN A 175 -23.75 23.23 7.84
C GLN A 175 -24.24 24.52 8.47
N PHE A 176 -23.63 25.63 8.09
CA PHE A 176 -23.92 26.95 8.61
C PHE A 176 -24.16 27.94 7.47
N ASN A 177 -25.03 28.91 7.68
CA ASN A 177 -25.42 29.87 6.64
C ASN A 177 -24.63 31.18 6.65
N LYS A 178 -23.62 31.31 7.56
CA LYS A 178 -22.88 32.57 7.73
C LYS A 178 -21.38 32.37 7.50
N PHE A 179 -20.55 32.90 8.37
CA PHE A 179 -19.08 32.98 8.26
C PHE A 179 -18.38 31.64 7.99
N VAL A 180 -18.85 30.57 8.57
CA VAL A 180 -18.41 29.20 8.30
C VAL A 180 -19.50 28.48 7.52
N LYS A 181 -19.14 27.76 6.46
CA LYS A 181 -20.07 26.97 5.66
C LYS A 181 -20.30 25.60 6.26
N GLU A 182 -19.22 24.88 6.57
CA GLU A 182 -19.27 23.50 7.01
C GLU A 182 -18.24 23.25 8.10
N LEU A 183 -18.62 22.43 9.05
CA LEU A 183 -17.73 21.82 10.03
C LEU A 183 -17.92 20.32 9.95
N ASN A 184 -16.88 19.58 9.55
CA ASN A 184 -16.87 18.13 9.48
C ASN A 184 -15.93 17.57 10.54
N VAL A 185 -16.40 16.60 11.30
CA VAL A 185 -15.61 15.93 12.30
C VAL A 185 -15.63 14.43 12.06
N ASN A 186 -14.45 13.87 11.92
CA ASN A 186 -14.22 12.42 11.91
C ASN A 186 -13.46 12.04 13.17
N ALA A 187 -13.85 10.98 13.84
CA ALA A 187 -13.14 10.42 14.97
C ALA A 187 -13.10 8.90 14.86
N TYR A 188 -12.00 8.28 15.27
CA TYR A 188 -11.88 6.84 15.29
C TYR A 188 -11.03 6.33 16.45
N LEU A 189 -11.32 5.10 16.84
CA LEU A 189 -10.55 4.37 17.84
C LEU A 189 -10.49 2.89 17.44
N THR A 190 -9.28 2.36 17.35
CA THR A 190 -9.03 0.99 16.93
C THR A 190 -8.07 0.29 17.88
N ARG A 191 -8.22 -1.02 18.02
CA ARG A 191 -7.33 -1.86 18.81
C ARG A 191 -6.30 -2.51 17.90
N MET A 192 -5.04 -2.17 18.13
CA MET A 192 -3.95 -2.59 17.26
C MET A 192 -3.27 -3.87 17.75
N ASN A 193 -3.19 -4.03 19.05
CA ASN A 193 -2.62 -5.22 19.66
C ASN A 193 -3.35 -5.52 20.97
N ALA A 194 -3.67 -6.80 21.17
CA ALA A 194 -4.26 -7.25 22.42
C ALA A 194 -3.17 -7.50 23.46
N THR A 195 -3.50 -7.26 24.74
CA THR A 195 -2.62 -7.63 25.84
C THR A 195 -2.41 -9.15 25.89
N ASN A 196 -1.21 -9.56 26.29
CA ASN A 196 -0.94 -10.94 26.72
C ASN A 196 -0.89 -11.09 28.24
N PHE A 197 -1.32 -10.03 28.97
CA PHE A 197 -1.31 -9.88 30.43
C PHE A 197 0.09 -9.95 31.07
N GLY A 198 1.11 -10.34 30.34
CA GLY A 198 2.50 -10.39 30.80
C GLY A 198 3.27 -9.12 30.46
N ASN A 199 3.89 -9.11 29.29
CA ASN A 199 4.79 -8.04 28.85
C ASN A 199 4.24 -7.18 27.69
N VAL A 200 3.04 -7.47 27.19
CA VAL A 200 2.41 -6.72 26.10
C VAL A 200 1.16 -6.03 26.59
N GLN A 201 1.18 -4.70 26.60
CA GLN A 201 0.02 -3.86 26.91
C GLN A 201 -1.00 -3.89 25.77
N ASP A 202 -2.26 -3.62 26.07
CA ASP A 202 -3.24 -3.25 25.04
C ASP A 202 -2.77 -2.00 24.31
N ARG A 203 -2.68 -2.08 22.99
CA ARG A 203 -2.26 -0.96 22.14
C ARG A 203 -3.41 -0.47 21.30
N LEU A 204 -3.74 0.80 21.46
CA LEU A 204 -4.81 1.47 20.74
C LEU A 204 -4.23 2.48 19.75
N PHE A 205 -4.96 2.69 18.67
CA PHE A 205 -4.73 3.77 17.73
C PHE A 205 -6.02 4.57 17.57
N GLY A 206 -5.97 5.84 17.92
CA GLY A 206 -7.11 6.74 17.82
C GLY A 206 -6.74 8.02 17.09
N GLY A 207 -7.73 8.69 16.58
CA GLY A 207 -7.51 9.96 15.92
C GLY A 207 -8.79 10.73 15.67
N THR A 208 -8.61 11.98 15.26
CA THR A 208 -9.70 12.85 14.84
C THR A 208 -9.22 13.79 13.75
N THR A 209 -10.14 14.13 12.86
CA THR A 209 -10.01 15.24 11.91
C THR A 209 -11.17 16.19 12.16
N VAL A 210 -10.86 17.46 12.35
CA VAL A 210 -11.84 18.55 12.43
C VAL A 210 -11.57 19.44 11.23
N ASP A 211 -12.44 19.38 10.23
CA ASP A 211 -12.33 20.16 8.98
C ASP A 211 -13.35 21.30 8.98
N LEU A 212 -12.86 22.51 8.88
CA LEU A 212 -13.64 23.73 8.83
C LEU A 212 -13.53 24.37 7.45
N MET A 213 -14.62 24.35 6.72
CA MET A 213 -14.76 25.04 5.44
C MET A 213 -15.38 26.42 5.67
N GLN A 214 -14.56 27.45 5.57
CA GLN A 214 -15.03 28.83 5.64
C GLN A 214 -15.77 29.21 4.34
N SER A 215 -15.21 28.82 3.19
CA SER A 215 -15.78 29.13 1.86
C SER A 215 -15.29 28.09 0.85
N ASN A 216 -15.78 28.19 -0.40
CA ASN A 216 -15.24 27.37 -1.49
C ASN A 216 -13.75 27.69 -1.78
N HIS A 217 -13.26 28.82 -1.28
CA HIS A 217 -11.89 29.28 -1.49
C HIS A 217 -10.96 28.90 -0.35
N PHE A 218 -11.46 28.77 0.88
CA PHE A 218 -10.63 28.55 2.06
C PHE A 218 -11.18 27.47 2.98
N SER A 219 -10.34 26.52 3.34
CA SER A 219 -10.57 25.55 4.40
C SER A 219 -9.32 25.35 5.27
N ILE A 220 -9.55 24.97 6.50
CA ILE A 220 -8.51 24.59 7.45
C ILE A 220 -8.97 23.32 8.18
N ALA A 221 -8.05 22.38 8.41
CA ALA A 221 -8.37 21.22 9.23
C ALA A 221 -7.27 20.96 10.27
N TYR A 222 -7.71 20.47 11.42
CA TYR A 222 -6.85 19.91 12.45
C TYR A 222 -6.94 18.40 12.44
N ASN A 223 -5.80 17.71 12.48
CA ASN A 223 -5.72 16.27 12.51
C ASN A 223 -4.90 15.82 13.72
N LEU A 224 -5.41 14.85 14.43
CA LEU A 224 -4.75 14.15 15.53
C LEU A 224 -4.67 12.67 15.16
N ALA A 225 -3.50 12.07 15.34
CA ALA A 225 -3.29 10.62 15.28
C ALA A 225 -2.46 10.20 16.50
N ALA A 226 -2.96 9.28 17.29
CA ALA A 226 -2.34 8.86 18.53
C ALA A 226 -2.26 7.34 18.61
N LEU A 227 -1.06 6.82 18.76
CA LEU A 227 -0.78 5.43 19.08
C LEU A 227 -0.32 5.34 20.52
N PHE A 228 -0.99 4.54 21.34
CA PHE A 228 -0.65 4.47 22.75
C PHE A 228 -1.00 3.13 23.38
N ASP A 229 -0.22 2.77 24.39
CA ASP A 229 -0.46 1.63 25.25
C ASP A 229 -1.40 2.00 26.40
N VAL A 230 -2.36 1.12 26.69
CA VAL A 230 -3.26 1.29 27.85
C VAL A 230 -2.54 0.77 29.09
N LYS A 231 -2.06 1.69 29.92
CA LYS A 231 -1.31 1.38 31.13
C LYS A 231 -2.10 0.47 32.07
N GLY A 232 -1.42 -0.54 32.64
CA GLY A 232 -2.00 -1.45 33.61
C GLY A 232 -2.78 -2.63 33.00
N THR A 233 -2.71 -2.83 31.70
CA THR A 233 -3.31 -4.00 31.03
C THR A 233 -2.35 -5.18 30.97
N ALA A 234 -1.08 -5.00 31.35
CA ALA A 234 -0.09 -6.06 31.52
C ALA A 234 0.71 -5.86 32.82
N LEU A 235 1.45 -6.91 33.23
CA LEU A 235 2.34 -6.85 34.39
C LEU A 235 3.55 -5.95 34.15
N ASP A 236 4.04 -5.89 32.91
CA ASP A 236 5.11 -4.97 32.52
C ASP A 236 4.59 -3.52 32.62
N THR A 237 5.39 -2.66 33.25
CA THR A 237 5.08 -1.23 33.43
C THR A 237 5.50 -0.36 32.25
N ASN A 238 6.23 -0.93 31.28
CA ASN A 238 6.68 -0.22 30.10
C ASN A 238 5.49 0.17 29.22
N VAL A 239 5.40 1.44 28.88
CA VAL A 239 4.33 1.97 28.04
C VAL A 239 4.90 2.81 26.92
N PHE A 240 4.24 2.73 25.79
CA PHE A 240 4.56 3.48 24.59
C PHE A 240 3.44 4.45 24.25
N SER A 241 3.80 5.62 23.78
CA SER A 241 2.87 6.55 23.13
C SER A 241 3.55 7.34 22.03
N ASN A 242 2.82 7.59 20.96
CA ASN A 242 3.21 8.52 19.91
C ASN A 242 1.98 9.33 19.49
N ILE A 243 2.08 10.63 19.59
CA ILE A 243 1.01 11.57 19.23
C ILE A 243 1.52 12.44 18.09
N VAL A 244 0.73 12.55 17.05
CA VAL A 244 1.00 13.41 15.88
C VAL A 244 -0.15 14.39 15.74
N ASN A 245 0.16 15.68 15.77
CA ASN A 245 -0.78 16.77 15.59
C ASN A 245 -0.44 17.51 14.31
N THR A 246 -1.42 17.72 13.44
CA THR A 246 -1.20 18.47 12.20
C THR A 246 -2.32 19.47 11.95
N MET A 247 -1.98 20.53 11.26
CA MET A 247 -2.94 21.47 10.69
C MET A 247 -2.72 21.51 9.19
N THR A 248 -3.81 21.40 8.44
CA THR A 248 -3.83 21.59 7.00
C THR A 248 -4.59 22.85 6.66
N PHE A 249 -4.12 23.59 5.68
CA PHE A 249 -4.88 24.71 5.09
C PHE A 249 -4.95 24.54 3.59
N ARG A 250 -6.00 25.09 2.98
CA ARG A 250 -6.19 25.14 1.54
C ARG A 250 -6.82 26.45 1.15
N TYR A 251 -6.19 27.12 0.20
CA TYR A 251 -6.71 28.33 -0.42
C TYR A 251 -6.75 28.15 -1.94
N ASN A 252 -7.93 28.28 -2.52
CA ASN A 252 -8.18 28.16 -3.96
C ASN A 252 -8.58 29.50 -4.53
N ASN A 253 -7.96 29.88 -5.65
CA ASN A 253 -8.33 31.08 -6.40
C ASN A 253 -8.10 30.85 -7.89
N LYS A 254 -8.60 31.77 -8.71
CA LYS A 254 -8.33 31.80 -10.16
C LYS A 254 -7.30 32.87 -10.48
N ILE A 255 -6.33 32.53 -11.31
CA ILE A 255 -5.35 33.45 -11.91
C ILE A 255 -5.55 33.39 -13.42
N GLY A 256 -6.32 34.33 -13.94
CA GLY A 256 -6.75 34.30 -15.33
C GLY A 256 -7.63 33.07 -15.62
N LYS A 257 -7.19 32.20 -16.53
CA LYS A 257 -7.87 30.93 -16.89
C LYS A 257 -7.38 29.72 -16.09
N LEU A 258 -6.50 29.93 -15.12
CA LEU A 258 -5.94 28.87 -14.32
C LEU A 258 -6.54 28.85 -12.91
N ASN A 259 -6.80 27.67 -12.40
CA ASN A 259 -7.05 27.46 -10.98
C ASN A 259 -5.70 27.41 -10.27
N ALA A 260 -5.53 28.26 -9.27
CA ALA A 260 -4.37 28.28 -8.40
C ALA A 260 -4.77 27.82 -7.01
N GLN A 261 -4.03 26.88 -6.46
CA GLN A 261 -4.26 26.36 -5.11
C GLN A 261 -2.98 26.50 -4.30
N LEU A 262 -3.07 27.18 -3.19
CA LEU A 262 -2.06 27.17 -2.14
C LEU A 262 -2.57 26.26 -1.02
N GLN A 263 -1.84 25.22 -0.71
CA GLN A 263 -2.16 24.33 0.40
C GLN A 263 -0.90 24.00 1.19
N GLY A 264 -1.08 23.56 2.42
CA GLY A 264 0.04 23.12 3.22
C GLY A 264 -0.42 22.31 4.41
N GLU A 265 0.50 21.51 4.90
CA GLU A 265 0.35 20.79 6.14
C GLU A 265 1.58 21.05 7.00
N PHE A 266 1.36 21.31 8.28
CA PHE A 266 2.41 21.48 9.27
C PHE A 266 1.97 20.89 10.58
N GLY A 267 2.93 20.41 11.37
CA GLY A 267 2.61 19.77 12.63
C GLY A 267 3.83 19.26 13.36
N ASN A 268 3.56 18.52 14.39
CA ASN A 268 4.60 17.93 15.24
C ASN A 268 4.23 16.49 15.63
N SER A 269 5.24 15.76 16.05
CA SER A 269 5.08 14.46 16.70
C SER A 269 5.74 14.49 18.08
N ARG A 270 5.14 13.77 19.00
CA ARG A 270 5.70 13.50 20.33
C ARG A 270 5.73 11.99 20.54
N TYR A 271 6.91 11.44 20.58
CA TYR A 271 7.18 10.05 20.89
C TYR A 271 7.63 9.93 22.34
N HIS A 272 7.06 9.00 23.08
CA HIS A 272 7.39 8.75 24.48
C HIS A 272 7.40 7.24 24.72
N TYR A 273 8.46 6.77 25.36
CA TYR A 273 8.58 5.37 25.74
C TYR A 273 9.17 5.29 27.15
N THR A 274 8.47 4.64 28.07
CA THR A 274 8.94 4.44 29.44
C THR A 274 9.59 3.07 29.54
N ILE A 275 10.82 3.03 30.04
CA ILE A 275 11.57 1.82 30.37
C ILE A 275 12.01 2.00 31.82
N ASP A 276 11.52 1.14 32.69
CA ASP A 276 11.75 1.22 34.14
C ASP A 276 11.48 2.64 34.67
N THR A 277 12.55 3.39 34.95
CA THR A 277 12.47 4.77 35.46
C THR A 277 12.84 5.83 34.45
N THR A 278 13.38 5.44 33.29
CA THR A 278 13.76 6.38 32.22
C THR A 278 12.65 6.54 31.22
N ALA A 279 12.39 7.76 30.83
CA ALA A 279 11.30 8.10 29.92
C ALA A 279 11.77 9.05 28.82
N PRO A 280 12.54 8.56 27.83
CA PRO A 280 12.98 9.41 26.73
C PRO A 280 11.77 9.91 25.94
N THR A 281 11.79 11.21 25.65
CA THR A 281 10.77 11.87 24.84
C THR A 281 11.46 12.50 23.64
N LEU A 282 11.01 12.13 22.43
CA LEU A 282 11.43 12.77 21.19
C LEU A 282 10.28 13.63 20.67
N THR A 283 10.58 14.87 20.36
CA THR A 283 9.59 15.79 19.77
C THR A 283 10.23 16.45 18.57
N ASP A 284 9.53 16.47 17.47
CA ASP A 284 10.01 17.15 16.27
C ASP A 284 8.83 17.61 15.41
N PHE A 285 9.09 18.47 14.44
CA PHE A 285 8.08 19.08 13.59
C PHE A 285 8.29 18.76 12.11
N PHE A 286 7.25 19.05 11.32
CA PHE A 286 7.33 19.04 9.87
C PHE A 286 6.50 20.17 9.26
N MET A 287 6.81 20.50 8.02
CA MET A 287 6.00 21.35 7.16
C MET A 287 6.10 20.95 5.70
N ASN A 288 4.97 21.06 4.99
CA ASN A 288 4.88 20.76 3.57
C ASN A 288 3.90 21.73 2.87
N PRO A 289 4.30 22.98 2.61
CA PRO A 289 3.54 23.89 1.76
C PRO A 289 3.67 23.49 0.29
N THR A 290 2.58 23.64 -0.47
CA THR A 290 2.50 23.35 -1.89
C THR A 290 1.70 24.40 -2.64
N PHE A 291 2.12 24.67 -3.87
CA PHE A 291 1.43 25.52 -4.81
C PHE A 291 1.10 24.73 -6.07
N THR A 292 -0.18 24.67 -6.42
CA THR A 292 -0.66 23.89 -7.55
C THR A 292 -1.36 24.81 -8.55
N LEU A 293 -1.06 24.61 -9.83
CA LEU A 293 -1.70 25.27 -10.97
C LEU A 293 -2.35 24.23 -11.86
N SER A 294 -3.58 24.48 -12.30
CA SER A 294 -4.27 23.64 -13.29
C SER A 294 -5.26 24.48 -14.12
N PRO A 295 -5.50 24.14 -15.40
CA PRO A 295 -6.54 24.76 -16.18
C PRO A 295 -7.94 24.29 -15.69
N GLU A 296 -8.99 25.00 -16.11
CA GLU A 296 -10.37 24.65 -15.73
C GLU A 296 -10.78 23.23 -16.17
N ASN A 297 -10.28 22.78 -17.32
CA ASN A 297 -10.53 21.43 -17.84
C ASN A 297 -9.66 20.33 -17.19
N LYS A 298 -8.77 20.69 -16.26
CA LYS A 298 -7.88 19.80 -15.53
C LYS A 298 -7.06 18.83 -16.40
N GLN A 299 -6.77 19.23 -17.65
CA GLN A 299 -5.93 18.41 -18.53
C GLN A 299 -4.50 18.31 -18.04
N TRP A 300 -4.00 19.32 -17.36
CA TRP A 300 -2.71 19.26 -16.70
C TRP A 300 -2.77 19.86 -15.29
N GLU A 301 -1.86 19.44 -14.47
CA GLU A 301 -1.64 19.97 -13.12
C GLU A 301 -0.14 20.06 -12.87
N ALA A 302 0.31 21.18 -12.35
CA ALA A 302 1.69 21.41 -11.93
C ALA A 302 1.70 21.77 -10.44
N GLU A 303 2.46 21.04 -9.63
CA GLU A 303 2.61 21.27 -8.20
C GLU A 303 4.08 21.54 -7.86
N LEU A 304 4.35 22.65 -7.21
CA LEU A 304 5.62 22.96 -6.57
C LEU A 304 5.45 22.85 -5.06
N GLY A 305 6.31 22.11 -4.39
CA GLY A 305 6.24 21.94 -2.95
C GLY A 305 7.59 22.04 -2.27
N TYR A 306 7.55 22.35 -0.99
CA TYR A 306 8.68 22.30 -0.10
C TYR A 306 8.41 21.30 1.03
N LEU A 307 9.34 20.39 1.25
CA LEU A 307 9.27 19.38 2.30
C LEU A 307 10.31 19.71 3.37
N ASN A 308 9.89 19.67 4.63
CA ASN A 308 10.79 19.71 5.77
C ASN A 308 10.22 18.79 6.84
N VAL A 309 10.89 17.68 7.12
CA VAL A 309 10.48 16.69 8.12
C VAL A 309 11.64 16.44 9.05
N GLY A 310 11.50 16.83 10.30
CA GLY A 310 12.54 16.76 11.31
C GLY A 310 13.12 15.35 11.51
N PRO A 311 14.38 15.24 11.97
CA PRO A 311 15.05 13.95 12.14
C PRO A 311 14.43 13.06 13.22
N ASP A 312 13.76 13.64 14.20
CA ASP A 312 13.09 12.92 15.26
C ASP A 312 11.56 12.86 15.10
N PHE A 313 11.04 13.34 13.95
CA PHE A 313 9.62 13.19 13.62
C PHE A 313 9.25 11.70 13.50
N ARG A 314 8.23 11.29 14.24
CA ARG A 314 7.72 9.92 14.27
C ARG A 314 6.23 9.90 14.05
N SER A 315 5.79 9.17 13.02
CA SER A 315 4.38 8.98 12.70
C SER A 315 4.12 7.53 12.30
N PRO A 316 3.75 6.66 13.26
CA PRO A 316 3.56 5.23 13.00
C PRO A 316 2.55 4.94 11.90
N GLY A 317 1.48 5.73 11.83
CA GLY A 317 0.43 5.56 10.84
C GLY A 317 0.83 5.97 9.42
N ALA A 318 1.87 6.80 9.26
CA ALA A 318 2.36 7.26 7.96
C ALA A 318 3.70 6.64 7.55
N GLN A 319 4.55 6.30 8.53
CA GLN A 319 5.90 5.78 8.29
C GLN A 319 5.96 4.24 8.25
N SER A 320 4.86 3.60 7.92
CA SER A 320 4.76 2.14 7.85
C SER A 320 4.77 1.65 6.42
N LYS A 321 5.43 0.49 6.20
CA LYS A 321 5.47 -0.20 4.91
C LYS A 321 4.86 -1.58 5.01
N ARG A 322 4.27 -2.05 3.93
CA ARG A 322 3.90 -3.45 3.77
C ARG A 322 5.13 -4.26 3.42
N VAL A 323 5.68 -4.98 4.40
CA VAL A 323 6.78 -5.92 4.16
C VAL A 323 6.25 -7.26 3.70
N ASP A 324 5.25 -7.77 4.41
CA ASP A 324 4.57 -9.01 4.10
C ASP A 324 3.17 -8.71 3.59
N TYR A 325 2.96 -8.91 2.30
CA TYR A 325 1.65 -8.67 1.68
C TYR A 325 0.64 -9.79 1.93
N ASN A 326 1.05 -10.93 2.49
CA ASN A 326 0.14 -11.99 2.93
C ASN A 326 -0.35 -11.77 4.36
N ALA A 327 0.39 -11.02 5.16
CA ALA A 327 -0.02 -10.64 6.50
C ALA A 327 -0.98 -9.45 6.48
N GLN A 328 -1.83 -9.34 7.48
CA GLN A 328 -2.59 -8.12 7.70
C GLN A 328 -1.63 -6.94 7.92
N PRO A 329 -1.98 -5.73 7.47
CA PRO A 329 -1.17 -4.54 7.71
C PRO A 329 -0.98 -4.35 9.21
N ASN A 330 0.21 -4.61 9.69
CA ASN A 330 0.59 -4.38 11.08
C ASN A 330 1.82 -3.47 11.10
N PHE A 331 1.58 -2.16 11.03
CA PHE A 331 2.66 -1.19 10.98
C PHE A 331 3.37 -1.00 12.31
N PHE A 332 2.87 -1.54 13.43
CA PHE A 332 3.54 -1.41 14.72
C PHE A 332 4.81 -2.23 14.83
N ASN A 333 4.79 -3.46 14.35
CA ASN A 333 5.98 -4.30 14.35
C ASN A 333 7.10 -3.72 13.48
N ARG A 334 6.74 -2.92 12.46
CA ARG A 334 7.68 -2.29 11.54
C ARG A 334 8.19 -0.97 12.06
N TYR A 335 7.34 -0.24 12.77
CA TYR A 335 7.74 1.03 13.34
C TYR A 335 8.88 0.90 14.36
N LYS A 336 8.88 -0.17 15.13
CA LYS A 336 9.98 -0.50 16.05
C LYS A 336 11.26 -0.89 15.30
N GLN A 337 11.13 -1.49 14.15
CA GLN A 337 12.24 -1.84 13.27
C GLN A 337 12.51 -0.68 12.33
N THR A 338 13.34 0.22 12.73
CA THR A 338 13.81 1.33 11.90
C THR A 338 14.70 0.91 10.74
N GLN A 339 14.93 -0.37 10.60
CA GLN A 339 15.60 -0.94 9.46
C GLN A 339 14.71 -0.87 8.23
N ALA A 340 15.27 -0.48 7.11
CA ALA A 340 14.67 -0.71 5.82
C ALA A 340 14.39 -2.21 5.68
N ASP A 341 13.26 -2.54 5.05
CA ASP A 341 12.99 -3.93 4.70
C ASP A 341 14.16 -4.46 3.89
N ARG A 342 14.69 -5.61 4.29
CA ARG A 342 15.72 -6.24 3.49
C ARG A 342 15.16 -6.76 2.17
N PRO A 343 15.95 -6.84 1.11
CA PRO A 343 15.51 -7.47 -0.13
C PRO A 343 15.20 -8.94 0.10
N LEU A 344 14.34 -9.51 -0.73
CA LEU A 344 14.12 -10.95 -0.75
C LEU A 344 15.44 -11.65 -1.04
N ASN A 345 15.79 -12.57 -0.19
CA ASN A 345 16.89 -13.49 -0.45
C ASN A 345 16.36 -14.87 -0.87
N TYR A 346 17.26 -15.72 -1.23
CA TYR A 346 16.97 -17.08 -1.62
C TYR A 346 16.25 -17.89 -0.52
N GLY A 347 16.62 -17.73 0.75
CA GLY A 347 15.96 -18.39 1.86
C GLY A 347 14.49 -18.01 2.00
N ASP A 348 14.14 -16.75 1.71
CA ASP A 348 12.75 -16.32 1.72
C ASP A 348 11.94 -17.00 0.61
N ILE A 349 12.54 -17.14 -0.57
CA ILE A 349 11.91 -17.78 -1.72
C ILE A 349 11.65 -19.26 -1.44
N ILE A 350 12.59 -19.95 -0.83
CA ILE A 350 12.43 -21.37 -0.49
C ILE A 350 11.38 -21.59 0.60
N ASN A 351 11.45 -20.80 1.66
CA ASN A 351 10.62 -21.02 2.85
C ASN A 351 9.19 -20.52 2.67
N ASN A 352 8.94 -19.63 1.71
CA ASN A 352 7.61 -19.10 1.45
C ASN A 352 7.09 -19.55 0.08
N SER A 353 6.43 -20.69 0.06
CA SER A 353 5.82 -21.25 -1.16
C SER A 353 4.79 -20.31 -1.81
N GLN A 354 4.26 -19.33 -1.10
CA GLN A 354 3.33 -18.37 -1.66
C GLN A 354 4.03 -17.33 -2.55
N LEU A 355 5.33 -17.09 -2.39
CA LEU A 355 6.06 -16.15 -3.24
C LEU A 355 6.08 -16.58 -4.70
N TYR A 356 6.07 -17.87 -4.98
CA TYR A 356 6.06 -18.39 -6.35
C TYR A 356 4.83 -19.21 -6.69
N SER A 357 4.03 -19.64 -5.74
CA SER A 357 2.77 -20.36 -6.02
C SER A 357 1.59 -19.42 -6.31
N THR A 358 1.61 -18.19 -5.77
CA THR A 358 0.54 -17.20 -5.98
C THR A 358 0.89 -16.13 -7.00
N GLY A 359 2.09 -16.14 -7.56
CA GLY A 359 2.52 -15.15 -8.52
C GLY A 359 3.63 -14.23 -8.01
N ILE A 360 3.78 -13.11 -8.64
CA ILE A 360 4.86 -12.18 -8.37
C ILE A 360 4.69 -11.55 -6.99
N ASN A 361 5.69 -11.71 -6.16
CA ASN A 361 5.82 -10.82 -5.02
C ASN A 361 6.04 -9.38 -5.52
N PRO A 362 5.26 -8.39 -5.08
CA PRO A 362 5.47 -6.99 -5.44
C PRO A 362 6.91 -6.51 -5.21
N LYS A 363 7.60 -7.07 -4.22
CA LYS A 363 9.01 -6.76 -3.96
C LYS A 363 9.95 -7.20 -5.09
N LEU A 364 9.61 -8.28 -5.81
CA LEU A 364 10.38 -8.70 -6.98
C LEU A 364 10.21 -7.77 -8.17
N MET A 365 9.15 -6.96 -8.18
CA MET A 365 8.80 -6.16 -9.35
C MET A 365 9.24 -4.72 -9.28
N ALA A 366 9.23 -4.12 -8.07
CA ALA A 366 9.17 -2.68 -8.05
C ALA A 366 9.88 -2.00 -6.87
N TYR A 367 10.35 -2.72 -5.88
CA TYR A 367 10.89 -2.09 -4.68
C TYR A 367 11.95 -2.93 -3.97
N ASN A 368 13.11 -2.32 -3.77
CA ASN A 368 14.14 -2.84 -2.88
C ASN A 368 14.53 -1.75 -1.88
N PRO A 369 14.29 -1.93 -0.58
CA PRO A 369 14.51 -0.91 0.45
C PRO A 369 15.97 -0.46 0.58
N LEU A 370 16.94 -1.28 0.17
CA LEU A 370 18.34 -0.90 0.18
C LEU A 370 18.70 0.16 -0.86
N ILE A 371 17.92 0.30 -1.92
CA ILE A 371 18.20 1.20 -3.04
C ILE A 371 17.10 2.23 -3.31
N ASN A 372 15.94 2.11 -2.63
CA ASN A 372 14.84 3.06 -2.71
C ASN A 372 14.75 3.86 -1.39
N ASN A 373 15.79 4.63 -1.10
CA ASN A 373 16.00 5.27 0.19
C ASN A 373 15.70 6.77 0.23
N VAL A 374 15.33 7.39 -0.90
CA VAL A 374 15.08 8.83 -0.96
C VAL A 374 13.83 9.20 -0.15
N LEU A 375 12.70 8.58 -0.45
CA LEU A 375 11.43 8.79 0.24
C LEU A 375 10.77 7.45 0.62
N PRO A 376 11.38 6.65 1.50
CA PRO A 376 10.90 5.31 1.84
C PRO A 376 9.50 5.30 2.48
N TYR A 377 9.06 6.39 3.06
CA TYR A 377 7.74 6.56 3.66
C TYR A 377 6.94 7.69 2.98
N GLY A 378 7.25 7.99 1.72
CA GLY A 378 6.66 9.12 1.04
C GLY A 378 6.99 10.45 1.71
N GLN A 379 6.02 11.35 1.74
CA GLN A 379 6.22 12.70 2.33
C GLN A 379 6.55 12.66 3.83
N ALA A 380 6.12 11.64 4.57
CA ALA A 380 6.42 11.50 5.99
C ALA A 380 7.84 10.98 6.29
N THR A 381 8.70 10.84 5.28
CA THR A 381 10.08 10.40 5.49
C THR A 381 10.84 11.43 6.34
N PHE A 382 11.27 11.01 7.53
CA PHE A 382 11.97 11.86 8.47
C PHE A 382 13.39 12.23 7.99
N ASN A 383 13.95 13.27 8.58
CA ASN A 383 15.30 13.79 8.27
C ASN A 383 15.44 14.17 6.78
N ARG A 384 14.44 14.87 6.24
CA ARG A 384 14.39 15.31 4.83
C ARG A 384 13.94 16.77 4.74
N GLN A 385 14.68 17.57 3.98
CA GLN A 385 14.27 18.91 3.60
C GLN A 385 14.66 19.25 2.16
N GLY A 386 13.80 19.97 1.46
CA GLY A 386 14.09 20.43 0.10
C GLY A 386 12.83 20.68 -0.73
N LEU A 387 13.03 20.89 -2.01
CA LEU A 387 11.99 21.21 -2.97
C LEU A 387 11.59 19.98 -3.78
N TYR A 388 10.36 19.99 -4.27
CA TYR A 388 9.91 19.05 -5.26
C TYR A 388 8.93 19.67 -6.25
N LEU A 389 8.93 19.12 -7.45
CA LEU A 389 8.03 19.45 -8.54
C LEU A 389 7.28 18.20 -8.96
N LYS A 390 5.95 18.31 -9.14
CA LYS A 390 5.13 17.26 -9.73
C LYS A 390 4.33 17.84 -10.89
N GLY A 391 4.11 17.01 -11.90
CA GLY A 391 3.27 17.33 -13.03
C GLY A 391 2.40 16.16 -13.41
N LYS A 392 1.16 16.44 -13.80
CA LYS A 392 0.22 15.46 -14.36
C LYS A 392 -0.32 15.99 -15.66
N TYR A 393 -0.53 15.10 -16.62
CA TYR A 393 -1.18 15.41 -17.88
C TYR A 393 -2.14 14.29 -18.27
N ASN A 394 -3.38 14.65 -18.54
CA ASN A 394 -4.41 13.74 -19.01
C ASN A 394 -5.16 14.38 -20.17
N THR A 395 -5.23 13.71 -21.30
CA THR A 395 -6.14 14.12 -22.37
C THR A 395 -7.60 13.93 -21.93
N GLN A 396 -8.53 14.74 -22.47
CA GLN A 396 -9.95 14.68 -22.11
C GLN A 396 -10.55 13.28 -22.26
N ASN A 397 -10.10 12.51 -23.25
CA ASN A 397 -10.56 11.16 -23.51
C ASN A 397 -9.71 10.08 -22.85
N GLU A 398 -8.80 10.44 -21.94
CA GLU A 398 -7.85 9.51 -21.31
C GLU A 398 -7.03 8.69 -22.33
N VAL A 399 -6.75 9.29 -23.47
CA VAL A 399 -5.89 8.68 -24.50
C VAL A 399 -4.46 8.63 -24.04
N ILE A 400 -3.96 9.72 -23.46
CA ILE A 400 -2.63 9.84 -22.90
C ILE A 400 -2.76 10.28 -21.44
N GLN A 401 -2.05 9.58 -20.58
CA GLN A 401 -1.88 9.92 -19.17
C GLN A 401 -0.39 9.98 -18.87
N SER A 402 0.07 11.01 -18.20
CA SER A 402 1.44 11.08 -17.74
C SER A 402 1.54 11.71 -16.36
N GLU A 403 2.50 11.22 -15.58
CA GLU A 403 2.92 11.84 -14.33
C GLU A 403 4.44 11.98 -14.32
N PHE A 404 4.86 13.12 -13.84
CA PHE A 404 6.26 13.46 -13.58
C PHE A 404 6.41 13.89 -12.14
N SER A 405 7.49 13.47 -11.48
CA SER A 405 7.89 14.06 -10.21
C SER A 405 9.41 14.14 -10.09
N HIS A 406 9.87 15.24 -9.53
CA HIS A 406 11.29 15.47 -9.23
C HIS A 406 11.41 15.98 -7.81
N HIS A 407 12.28 15.35 -7.02
CA HIS A 407 12.57 15.73 -5.63
C HIS A 407 14.07 15.99 -5.50
N GLN A 408 14.42 17.14 -4.92
CA GLN A 408 15.78 17.48 -4.54
C GLN A 408 15.79 17.78 -3.05
N LEU A 409 16.32 16.83 -2.29
CA LEU A 409 16.25 16.84 -0.83
C LEU A 409 17.64 16.71 -0.21
N LYS A 410 17.77 17.05 1.05
CA LYS A 410 18.96 16.81 1.87
C LYS A 410 18.58 16.41 3.30
N GLU A 411 19.50 15.83 4.02
CA GLU A 411 19.35 15.62 5.47
C GLU A 411 19.32 16.97 6.21
N ILE A 412 18.65 16.97 7.35
CA ILE A 412 18.65 18.07 8.32
C ILE A 412 19.75 17.84 9.35
N ARG A 413 19.94 16.59 9.76
CA ARG A 413 20.95 16.16 10.72
C ARG A 413 21.74 14.97 10.16
N GLY A 414 23.05 15.06 10.19
CA GLY A 414 23.93 13.98 9.77
C GLY A 414 23.78 12.75 10.66
N GLN A 415 24.03 11.59 10.09
CA GLN A 415 23.96 10.30 10.76
C GLN A 415 25.40 9.82 11.05
N GLY A 416 25.83 9.93 12.31
CA GLY A 416 27.17 9.59 12.76
C GLY A 416 28.30 10.53 12.29
N THR A 417 27.96 11.62 11.61
CA THR A 417 28.88 12.61 11.06
C THR A 417 28.18 13.96 10.90
N SER A 418 28.93 15.04 10.79
CA SER A 418 28.40 16.38 10.46
C SER A 418 28.05 16.53 8.97
N ALA A 419 28.57 15.65 8.10
CA ALA A 419 28.28 15.69 6.68
C ALA A 419 26.84 15.20 6.41
N LEU A 420 26.12 15.92 5.54
CA LEU A 420 24.73 15.68 5.21
C LEU A 420 24.62 14.91 3.89
N LYS A 421 23.70 13.93 3.84
CA LYS A 421 23.32 13.28 2.58
C LYS A 421 22.45 14.23 1.76
N SER A 422 22.67 14.23 0.46
CA SER A 422 21.79 14.78 -0.56
C SER A 422 21.04 13.65 -1.27
N PHE A 423 19.78 13.90 -1.61
CA PHE A 423 18.88 12.92 -2.21
C PHE A 423 18.24 13.53 -3.45
N MET A 424 18.23 12.77 -4.54
CA MET A 424 17.51 13.12 -5.75
C MET A 424 16.63 11.94 -6.18
N MET A 425 15.39 12.24 -6.55
CA MET A 425 14.48 11.26 -7.13
C MET A 425 13.74 11.89 -8.30
N THR A 426 13.80 11.25 -9.46
CA THR A 426 13.05 11.64 -10.65
C THR A 426 12.21 10.46 -11.09
N ARG A 427 10.90 10.65 -11.20
CA ARG A 427 9.95 9.64 -11.67
C ARG A 427 9.17 10.16 -12.86
N LEU A 428 9.04 9.33 -13.87
CA LEU A 428 8.21 9.55 -15.04
C LEU A 428 7.31 8.34 -15.26
N GLN A 429 6.04 8.57 -15.54
CA GLN A 429 5.08 7.54 -15.88
C GLN A 429 4.26 7.97 -17.08
N LEU A 430 4.03 7.05 -17.99
CA LEU A 430 3.31 7.27 -19.24
C LEU A 430 2.33 6.11 -19.46
N GLY A 431 1.12 6.45 -19.83
CA GLY A 431 0.11 5.50 -20.29
C GLY A 431 -0.56 6.03 -21.55
N ALA A 432 -0.73 5.19 -22.54
CA ALA A 432 -1.46 5.54 -23.76
C ALA A 432 -2.47 4.46 -24.14
N ASN A 433 -3.68 4.89 -24.45
CA ASN A 433 -4.76 4.07 -24.97
C ASN A 433 -4.84 4.28 -26.49
N LEU A 434 -4.10 3.46 -27.24
CA LEU A 434 -4.03 3.54 -28.69
C LEU A 434 -5.37 3.17 -29.35
N GLY A 435 -6.16 2.28 -28.73
CA GLY A 435 -7.51 1.96 -29.20
C GLY A 435 -8.39 3.19 -29.26
N LYS A 436 -8.43 3.96 -28.16
CA LYS A 436 -9.17 5.24 -28.12
C LYS A 436 -8.61 6.26 -29.11
N TYR A 437 -7.29 6.35 -29.26
CA TYR A 437 -6.65 7.28 -30.20
C TYR A 437 -6.97 6.98 -31.65
N LEU A 438 -6.94 5.71 -32.03
CA LEU A 438 -7.21 5.25 -33.39
C LEU A 438 -8.70 5.00 -33.65
N HIS A 439 -9.58 5.28 -32.67
CA HIS A 439 -11.01 4.98 -32.72
C HIS A 439 -11.31 3.50 -33.00
N TRP A 440 -10.51 2.60 -32.45
CA TRP A 440 -10.72 1.16 -32.54
C TRP A 440 -11.67 0.70 -31.43
N ASP A 441 -12.56 -0.21 -31.76
CA ASP A 441 -13.43 -0.87 -30.76
C ASP A 441 -12.66 -1.93 -29.94
N ARG A 442 -11.35 -2.06 -30.16
CA ARG A 442 -10.48 -3.04 -29.51
C ARG A 442 -9.56 -2.38 -28.47
N ILE A 443 -9.21 -3.16 -27.48
CA ILE A 443 -8.20 -2.75 -26.49
C ILE A 443 -6.82 -2.69 -27.16
N ALA A 444 -6.18 -1.54 -27.05
CA ALA A 444 -4.77 -1.35 -27.39
C ALA A 444 -4.19 -0.32 -26.43
N LYS A 445 -3.40 -0.79 -25.46
CA LYS A 445 -2.81 0.05 -24.42
C LYS A 445 -1.32 -0.19 -24.30
N ILE A 446 -0.57 0.86 -24.06
CA ILE A 446 0.85 0.79 -23.72
C ILE A 446 1.10 1.57 -22.43
N SER A 447 2.10 1.16 -21.69
CA SER A 447 2.53 1.84 -20.47
C SER A 447 4.05 1.80 -20.34
N ALA A 448 4.61 2.86 -19.77
CA ALA A 448 6.02 2.94 -19.43
C ALA A 448 6.20 3.73 -18.13
N SER A 449 7.20 3.35 -17.36
CA SER A 449 7.58 4.08 -16.15
C SER A 449 9.07 4.01 -15.93
N ALA A 450 9.63 5.06 -15.35
CA ALA A 450 11.01 5.11 -14.90
C ALA A 450 11.10 5.88 -13.59
N CYS A 451 11.95 5.42 -12.67
CA CYS A 451 12.28 6.11 -11.43
C CYS A 451 13.78 6.00 -11.21
N TYR A 452 14.46 7.13 -11.24
CA TYR A 452 15.87 7.24 -10.90
C TYR A 452 16.01 7.85 -9.52
N GLN A 453 16.88 7.27 -8.69
CA GLN A 453 17.20 7.77 -7.36
C GLN A 453 18.72 7.85 -7.18
N SER A 454 19.16 8.88 -6.45
CA SER A 454 20.55 9.05 -6.06
C SER A 454 20.63 9.56 -4.63
N THR A 455 21.54 8.99 -3.85
CA THR A 455 21.87 9.39 -2.48
C THR A 455 23.37 9.58 -2.39
N GLN A 456 23.81 10.78 -2.03
CA GLN A 456 25.22 11.11 -2.02
C GLN A 456 25.61 11.86 -0.74
N ARG A 457 26.77 11.53 -0.21
CA ARG A 457 27.43 12.24 0.89
C ARG A 457 28.94 12.20 0.69
N THR A 458 29.57 13.34 0.68
CA THR A 458 31.03 13.46 0.75
C THR A 458 31.40 13.69 2.20
N GLY A 459 32.04 12.71 2.83
CA GLY A 459 32.53 12.81 4.20
C GLY A 459 34.00 13.24 4.26
N GLN A 460 34.46 13.55 5.46
CA GLN A 460 35.88 13.84 5.71
C GLN A 460 36.71 12.55 5.57
N TYR A 461 36.16 11.42 5.93
CA TYR A 461 36.78 10.11 5.87
C TYR A 461 36.06 9.19 4.88
N ALA A 462 36.80 8.26 4.28
CA ALA A 462 36.25 7.34 3.27
C ALA A 462 35.06 6.50 3.77
N PHE A 463 35.03 6.15 5.06
CA PHE A 463 33.91 5.40 5.64
C PHE A 463 32.62 6.21 5.76
N GLU A 464 32.72 7.54 5.79
CA GLU A 464 31.55 8.42 5.82
C GLU A 464 30.92 8.63 4.44
N SER A 465 31.69 8.35 3.38
CA SER A 465 31.25 8.59 2.01
C SER A 465 30.12 7.65 1.61
N VAL A 466 29.07 8.21 1.04
CA VAL A 466 27.91 7.53 0.48
C VAL A 466 27.76 7.93 -0.97
N ASP A 467 27.62 6.94 -1.84
CA ASP A 467 27.27 7.12 -3.23
C ASP A 467 26.40 5.93 -3.67
N LEU A 468 25.10 6.12 -3.68
CA LEU A 468 24.12 5.08 -4.00
C LEU A 468 23.23 5.59 -5.11
N THR A 469 23.11 4.82 -6.17
CA THR A 469 22.21 5.08 -7.28
C THR A 469 21.29 3.92 -7.56
N SER A 470 20.08 4.19 -7.99
CA SER A 470 19.16 3.18 -8.45
C SER A 470 18.32 3.65 -9.63
N LEU A 471 17.99 2.70 -10.49
CA LEU A 471 17.07 2.88 -11.62
C LEU A 471 16.03 1.77 -11.61
N GLN A 472 14.79 2.16 -11.52
CA GLN A 472 13.64 1.29 -11.71
C GLN A 472 12.96 1.68 -13.02
N ALA A 473 12.73 0.72 -13.91
CA ALA A 473 12.03 0.94 -15.18
C ALA A 473 10.97 -0.15 -15.38
N GLY A 474 9.90 0.21 -16.06
CA GLY A 474 8.85 -0.74 -16.42
C GLY A 474 8.19 -0.34 -17.72
N MET A 475 7.82 -1.33 -18.55
CA MET A 475 7.06 -1.12 -19.77
C MET A 475 6.15 -2.31 -20.04
N GLY A 476 5.09 -2.06 -20.78
CA GLY A 476 4.24 -3.14 -21.25
C GLY A 476 3.16 -2.69 -22.21
N ALA A 477 2.53 -3.69 -22.79
CA ALA A 477 1.46 -3.50 -23.75
C ALA A 477 0.36 -4.55 -23.56
N GLU A 478 -0.84 -4.17 -23.95
CA GLU A 478 -2.04 -5.00 -23.93
C GLU A 478 -2.82 -4.76 -25.23
N PHE A 479 -3.04 -5.82 -26.00
CA PHE A 479 -3.73 -5.77 -27.28
C PHE A 479 -4.83 -6.84 -27.35
N GLU A 480 -6.03 -6.45 -27.70
CA GLU A 480 -7.10 -7.39 -28.05
C GLU A 480 -6.86 -7.95 -29.47
N ILE A 481 -6.36 -9.20 -29.51
CA ILE A 481 -6.02 -9.90 -30.78
C ILE A 481 -7.25 -10.54 -31.43
N LEU A 482 -8.18 -11.05 -30.64
CA LEU A 482 -9.49 -11.55 -31.04
C LEU A 482 -10.55 -10.98 -30.11
N PRO A 483 -11.83 -10.96 -30.48
CA PRO A 483 -12.89 -10.53 -29.58
C PRO A 483 -12.81 -11.21 -28.22
N SER A 484 -12.72 -10.42 -27.15
CA SER A 484 -12.57 -10.88 -25.75
C SER A 484 -11.26 -11.62 -25.44
N MET A 485 -10.25 -11.57 -26.31
CA MET A 485 -8.97 -12.21 -26.08
C MET A 485 -7.82 -11.20 -26.19
N ASP A 486 -7.14 -10.94 -25.08
CA ASP A 486 -6.08 -9.96 -24.96
C ASP A 486 -4.71 -10.64 -24.87
N LEU A 487 -3.76 -10.16 -25.66
CA LEU A 487 -2.33 -10.46 -25.52
C LEU A 487 -1.72 -9.38 -24.62
N MET A 488 -1.00 -9.80 -23.60
CA MET A 488 -0.33 -8.92 -22.63
C MET A 488 1.16 -9.23 -22.59
N ILE A 489 1.99 -8.20 -22.62
CA ILE A 489 3.43 -8.32 -22.45
C ILE A 489 3.91 -7.26 -21.46
N GLY A 490 4.97 -7.56 -20.72
CA GLY A 490 5.54 -6.63 -19.77
C GLY A 490 6.98 -6.95 -19.40
N TYR A 491 7.69 -5.89 -19.06
CA TYR A 491 9.06 -5.93 -18.58
C TYR A 491 9.24 -4.94 -17.44
N THR A 492 9.93 -5.35 -16.38
CA THR A 492 10.40 -4.46 -15.33
C THR A 492 11.86 -4.74 -15.02
N ALA A 493 12.60 -3.69 -14.69
CA ALA A 493 13.97 -3.76 -14.25
C ALA A 493 14.17 -2.88 -13.02
N LEU A 494 15.00 -3.35 -12.10
CA LEU A 494 15.47 -2.63 -10.94
C LEU A 494 16.97 -2.82 -10.83
N GLN A 495 17.72 -1.74 -10.90
CA GLN A 495 19.18 -1.74 -10.80
C GLN A 495 19.59 -0.87 -9.62
N GLY A 496 20.63 -1.28 -8.92
CA GLY A 496 21.22 -0.52 -7.83
C GLY A 496 22.71 -0.69 -7.80
N ASN A 497 23.43 0.41 -7.57
CA ASN A 497 24.88 0.41 -7.47
C ASN A 497 25.36 1.41 -6.43
N GLY A 498 26.41 1.07 -5.70
CA GLY A 498 27.05 1.95 -4.76
C GLY A 498 27.00 1.48 -3.31
N ASN A 499 26.90 2.42 -2.39
CA ASN A 499 26.87 2.13 -0.95
C ASN A 499 26.02 3.15 -0.17
N ASP A 500 25.52 2.70 0.99
CA ASP A 500 24.92 3.57 1.99
C ASP A 500 25.15 3.00 3.39
N LEU A 501 24.63 3.65 4.42
CA LEU A 501 24.73 3.29 5.82
C LEU A 501 23.36 2.97 6.38
N VAL A 502 23.26 1.89 7.13
CA VAL A 502 22.10 1.53 7.94
C VAL A 502 22.41 1.84 9.39
N SER A 503 21.48 2.49 10.08
CA SER A 503 21.60 2.71 11.51
C SER A 503 21.31 1.43 12.28
N ASP A 504 22.27 0.98 13.07
CA ASP A 504 22.10 -0.09 14.03
C ASP A 504 21.46 0.47 15.30
N ARG A 505 20.46 -0.24 15.81
CA ARG A 505 19.68 0.24 16.96
C ARG A 505 19.59 -0.83 18.02
N ASN A 506 19.63 -0.38 19.28
CA ASN A 506 19.36 -1.24 20.42
C ASN A 506 17.87 -1.59 20.52
N GLY A 507 17.51 -2.43 21.50
CA GLY A 507 16.13 -2.81 21.78
C GLY A 507 15.20 -1.64 22.14
N PHE A 508 15.75 -0.47 22.43
CA PHE A 508 15.06 0.76 22.77
C PHE A 508 14.93 1.75 21.62
N THR A 509 15.31 1.32 20.41
CA THR A 509 15.28 2.14 19.20
C THR A 509 16.34 3.26 19.13
N GLU A 510 17.27 3.31 20.07
CA GLU A 510 18.38 4.25 20.03
C GLU A 510 19.42 3.80 19.00
N VAL A 511 19.96 4.75 18.26
CA VAL A 511 21.04 4.49 17.31
C VAL A 511 22.34 4.28 18.10
N ILE A 512 22.93 3.09 17.95
CA ILE A 512 24.18 2.71 18.61
C ILE A 512 25.38 2.73 17.66
N ASP A 513 25.15 2.48 16.38
CA ASP A 513 26.20 2.46 15.35
C ASP A 513 25.60 2.63 13.95
N PHE A 514 26.46 2.68 12.94
CA PHE A 514 26.13 2.73 11.52
C PHE A 514 26.94 1.70 10.74
N SER A 515 26.25 0.71 10.19
CA SER A 515 26.84 -0.31 9.33
C SER A 515 26.81 0.11 7.87
N LYS A 516 27.98 0.07 7.21
CA LYS A 516 28.07 0.30 5.77
C LYS A 516 27.64 -0.94 5.00
N TYR A 517 26.80 -0.76 4.00
CA TYR A 517 26.47 -1.81 3.03
C TYR A 517 26.81 -1.36 1.62
N ASN A 518 27.17 -2.31 0.79
CA ASN A 518 27.43 -2.09 -0.63
C ASN A 518 26.36 -2.80 -1.46
N VAL A 519 26.11 -2.26 -2.63
CA VAL A 519 25.08 -2.75 -3.56
C VAL A 519 25.67 -2.77 -4.97
N ASP A 520 25.50 -3.88 -5.67
CA ASP A 520 25.65 -4.00 -7.13
C ASP A 520 24.69 -5.09 -7.57
N LEU A 521 23.44 -4.69 -7.80
CA LEU A 521 22.36 -5.61 -8.10
C LEU A 521 21.60 -5.23 -9.37
N ASN A 522 21.10 -6.26 -10.03
CA ASN A 522 20.19 -6.15 -11.14
C ASN A 522 19.05 -7.16 -10.97
N GLN A 523 17.83 -6.68 -11.05
CA GLN A 523 16.64 -7.51 -11.00
C GLN A 523 15.77 -7.22 -12.20
N THR A 524 15.35 -8.26 -12.91
CA THR A 524 14.46 -8.12 -14.08
C THR A 524 13.29 -9.07 -13.98
N VAL A 525 12.14 -8.64 -14.45
CA VAL A 525 10.97 -9.49 -14.62
C VAL A 525 10.40 -9.27 -16.00
N THR A 526 10.34 -10.34 -16.78
CA THR A 526 9.70 -10.37 -18.09
C THR A 526 8.45 -11.24 -18.00
N ALA A 527 7.33 -10.78 -18.54
CA ALA A 527 6.10 -11.54 -18.55
C ALA A 527 5.36 -11.43 -19.88
N ALA A 528 4.69 -12.51 -20.26
CA ALA A 528 3.75 -12.56 -21.36
C ALA A 528 2.54 -13.40 -20.98
N GLY A 529 1.37 -13.00 -21.42
CA GLY A 529 0.13 -13.71 -21.09
C GLY A 529 -0.98 -13.47 -22.09
N ILE A 530 -1.94 -14.38 -22.07
CA ILE A 530 -3.18 -14.29 -22.83
C ILE A 530 -4.32 -14.29 -21.83
N ARG A 531 -5.20 -13.29 -21.93
CA ARG A 531 -6.42 -13.19 -21.11
C ARG A 531 -7.64 -13.39 -22.00
N PHE A 532 -8.51 -14.28 -21.58
CA PHE A 532 -9.80 -14.51 -22.19
C PHE A 532 -10.89 -13.96 -21.25
N ARG A 533 -11.69 -13.02 -21.75
CA ARG A 533 -12.79 -12.36 -21.00
C ARG A 533 -14.11 -13.06 -21.31
N PHE A 534 -14.74 -13.64 -20.31
CA PHE A 534 -16.08 -14.22 -20.41
C PHE A 534 -17.17 -13.14 -20.23
N GLY A 535 -16.79 -11.98 -19.73
CA GLY A 535 -17.64 -10.81 -19.46
C GLY A 535 -16.81 -9.70 -18.80
N GLU A 536 -17.45 -8.63 -18.37
CA GLU A 536 -16.76 -7.48 -17.77
C GLU A 536 -16.01 -7.83 -16.47
N LYS A 537 -16.50 -8.82 -15.75
CA LYS A 537 -16.03 -9.18 -14.40
C LYS A 537 -15.51 -10.62 -14.28
N ALA A 538 -15.40 -11.33 -15.38
CA ALA A 538 -14.96 -12.73 -15.37
C ALA A 538 -13.93 -12.96 -16.48
N TYR A 539 -12.76 -13.50 -16.13
CA TYR A 539 -11.69 -13.80 -17.08
C TYR A 539 -10.81 -14.97 -16.64
N LEU A 540 -10.20 -15.59 -17.64
CA LEU A 540 -9.15 -16.58 -17.49
C LEU A 540 -7.87 -16.00 -18.09
N THR A 541 -6.78 -16.04 -17.35
CA THR A 541 -5.47 -15.58 -17.81
C THR A 541 -4.46 -16.71 -17.70
N ALA A 542 -3.80 -17.03 -18.80
CA ALA A 542 -2.60 -17.87 -18.80
C ALA A 542 -1.39 -16.95 -18.99
N LEU A 543 -0.41 -17.06 -18.11
CA LEU A 543 0.76 -16.21 -18.17
C LEU A 543 2.05 -16.98 -17.87
N TYR A 544 3.11 -16.56 -18.53
CA TYR A 544 4.48 -16.95 -18.27
C TYR A 544 5.26 -15.75 -17.78
N GLN A 545 6.09 -15.97 -16.79
CA GLN A 545 6.93 -14.95 -16.20
C GLN A 545 8.30 -15.50 -15.89
N GLN A 546 9.31 -14.71 -16.19
CA GLN A 546 10.68 -14.97 -15.80
C GLN A 546 11.19 -13.85 -14.91
N SER A 547 11.61 -14.19 -13.71
CA SER A 547 12.27 -13.27 -12.77
C SER A 547 13.73 -13.66 -12.67
N ASN A 548 14.62 -12.69 -12.77
CA ASN A 548 16.05 -12.87 -12.65
C ASN A 548 16.61 -11.86 -11.64
N TYR A 549 17.31 -12.34 -10.64
CA TYR A 549 17.98 -11.53 -9.63
C TYR A 549 19.47 -11.84 -9.62
N GLN A 550 20.28 -10.81 -9.76
CA GLN A 550 21.71 -10.87 -9.77
C GLN A 550 22.29 -9.87 -8.76
N ASP A 551 22.97 -10.37 -7.76
CA ASP A 551 23.77 -9.62 -6.81
C ASP A 551 25.24 -9.96 -7.10
N LYS A 552 26.01 -8.98 -7.62
CA LYS A 552 27.41 -9.23 -7.97
C LYS A 552 28.33 -9.25 -6.76
N ILE A 553 27.89 -8.68 -5.64
CA ILE A 553 28.64 -8.69 -4.39
C ILE A 553 28.46 -10.03 -3.66
N HIS A 554 27.21 -10.54 -3.67
CA HIS A 554 26.85 -11.77 -2.99
C HIS A 554 26.23 -12.76 -3.99
N ALA A 555 27.08 -13.35 -4.84
CA ALA A 555 26.67 -14.21 -5.93
C ALA A 555 25.82 -15.43 -5.50
N TYR A 556 25.92 -15.86 -4.25
CA TYR A 556 25.09 -16.91 -3.67
C TYR A 556 23.62 -16.52 -3.53
N ASN A 557 23.28 -15.22 -3.60
CA ASN A 557 21.92 -14.73 -3.61
C ASN A 557 21.26 -14.77 -5.00
N ASN A 558 22.01 -15.08 -6.04
CA ASN A 558 21.53 -15.07 -7.41
C ASN A 558 20.51 -16.18 -7.65
N TYR A 559 19.40 -15.83 -8.27
CA TYR A 559 18.38 -16.78 -8.65
C TYR A 559 17.68 -16.38 -9.94
N LYS A 560 17.12 -17.39 -10.61
CA LYS A 560 16.21 -17.24 -11.74
C LYS A 560 14.97 -18.10 -11.50
N ILE A 561 13.79 -17.51 -11.69
CA ILE A 561 12.52 -18.21 -11.54
C ILE A 561 11.76 -18.11 -12.85
N ASN A 562 11.43 -19.27 -13.43
CA ASN A 562 10.50 -19.38 -14.55
C ASN A 562 9.14 -19.83 -13.98
N HIS A 563 8.11 -19.05 -14.22
CA HIS A 563 6.82 -19.24 -13.58
C HIS A 563 5.68 -19.25 -14.59
N TRP A 564 4.92 -20.35 -14.62
CA TRP A 564 3.68 -20.48 -15.36
C TRP A 564 2.50 -20.37 -14.42
N MET A 565 1.50 -19.60 -14.81
CA MET A 565 0.28 -19.43 -14.03
C MET A 565 -0.94 -19.45 -14.93
N VAL A 566 -1.98 -20.11 -14.45
CA VAL A 566 -3.34 -19.98 -14.99
C VAL A 566 -4.22 -19.44 -13.89
N ILE A 567 -4.83 -18.29 -14.13
CA ILE A 567 -5.61 -17.54 -13.14
C ILE A 567 -7.01 -17.36 -13.69
N TYR A 568 -7.99 -17.96 -13.04
CA TYR A 568 -9.40 -17.61 -13.20
C TYR A 568 -9.80 -16.61 -12.13
N ASN A 569 -10.50 -15.56 -12.53
CA ASN A 569 -11.02 -14.56 -11.60
C ASN A 569 -12.41 -14.12 -12.04
N MET A 570 -13.31 -14.02 -11.07
CA MET A 570 -14.67 -13.54 -11.26
C MET A 570 -15.11 -12.71 -10.07
N THR A 571 -15.85 -11.62 -10.32
CA THR A 571 -16.51 -10.82 -9.26
C THR A 571 -18.01 -10.71 -9.56
N PHE A 572 -18.82 -10.69 -8.54
CA PHE A 572 -20.29 -10.65 -8.67
C PHE A 572 -20.94 -9.77 -7.59
#